data_04bec3186e3f366334d0c1b4319b34e4
#
_entry.id   04bec3186e3f366334d0c1b4319b34e4
#
_cell.length_a   1.000
_cell.length_b   1.000
_cell.length_c   1.000
_cell.angle_alpha   90.00
_cell.angle_beta   90.00
_cell.angle_gamma   90.00
#
_symmetry.space_group_name_H-M   'P 1'
#
loop_
_entity.id
_entity.type
_entity.pdbx_description
1 polymer ?
#
loop_
_entity_poly.entity_id
_entity_poly.type
_entity_poly.pdbx_seq_one_letter_code
_entity_poly.pdbx_strand_id
1 'polypeptide(L)'
;MIALEWGGSKYPWSNARVIVLFVVFGFLIIGFSIVQVWKQENATLPPRILRYRSVTAASFFAFCISGGMTLIVYFLPTWFQAIQGVDALESGIRTLPLIISLLVASIISGGLTSTIGYYTPFLILCAIIMAIGGGLMTTFKVHSPKAVWIGFQICFGFGIGLGQQQAGLAAQTVLPSKDVSTGVALKFFGQSLGGAIFVTVGQSVLSNKLVENLTKIPGLMTLHPGFNPSQIVSLGALELKEFFGPQYSDAVILAFNNSLDSVFQVGMIVSCLALVGALLVEWKSIKGMELQKPAPG
;
A
#
# COMPACT_ATOMS: atom_id res chain seq x y z
N MET A 1 2.87 13.91 -3.87
CA MET A 1 4.11 13.13 -3.73
C MET A 1 5.20 14.01 -3.16
N ILE A 2 5.80 14.95 -3.94
CA ILE A 2 6.91 15.82 -3.49
C ILE A 2 6.63 16.52 -2.16
N ALA A 3 5.40 17.04 -1.94
CA ALA A 3 5.02 17.68 -0.69
C ALA A 3 5.06 16.75 0.53
N LEU A 4 4.66 15.48 0.35
CA LEU A 4 4.70 14.46 1.41
C LEU A 4 6.12 13.95 1.66
N GLU A 5 6.94 13.86 0.62
CA GLU A 5 8.34 13.43 0.70
C GLU A 5 9.21 14.48 1.40
N TRP A 6 8.99 15.76 1.11
CA TRP A 6 9.75 16.85 1.71
C TRP A 6 9.23 17.25 3.10
N GLY A 7 7.93 17.05 3.37
CA GLY A 7 7.31 17.41 4.63
C GLY A 7 7.78 16.52 5.78
N GLY A 8 8.35 17.14 6.82
CA GLY A 8 8.87 16.45 7.99
C GLY A 8 10.24 15.78 7.81
N SER A 9 10.71 15.56 6.56
CA SER A 9 12.04 15.00 6.29
C SER A 9 13.04 16.08 5.91
N LYS A 10 12.81 16.79 4.80
CA LYS A 10 13.73 17.81 4.28
C LYS A 10 13.38 19.24 4.74
N TYR A 11 12.09 19.51 4.92
CA TYR A 11 11.58 20.79 5.38
C TYR A 11 10.50 20.58 6.45
N PRO A 12 10.43 21.45 7.49
CA PRO A 12 9.31 21.42 8.44
C PRO A 12 7.98 21.58 7.71
N TRP A 13 6.92 20.96 8.20
CA TRP A 13 5.58 21.05 7.63
C TRP A 13 5.06 22.48 7.45
N SER A 14 5.53 23.42 8.29
CA SER A 14 5.23 24.84 8.24
C SER A 14 6.01 25.61 7.16
N ASN A 15 6.91 24.95 6.43
CA ASN A 15 7.72 25.63 5.41
C ASN A 15 6.84 26.04 4.22
N ALA A 16 7.02 27.27 3.75
CA ALA A 16 6.26 27.84 2.64
C ALA A 16 6.30 26.95 1.37
N ARG A 17 7.39 26.27 1.09
CA ARG A 17 7.54 25.36 -0.07
C ARG A 17 6.57 24.17 0.02
N VAL A 18 6.44 23.57 1.20
CA VAL A 18 5.51 22.44 1.44
C VAL A 18 4.07 22.90 1.32
N ILE A 19 3.75 24.07 1.92
CA ILE A 19 2.41 24.67 1.86
C ILE A 19 2.03 25.02 0.42
N VAL A 20 2.92 25.64 -0.35
CA VAL A 20 2.67 25.98 -1.76
C VAL A 20 2.38 24.73 -2.59
N LEU A 21 3.11 23.63 -2.39
CA LEU A 21 2.85 22.37 -3.10
C LEU A 21 1.46 21.79 -2.78
N PHE A 22 1.00 21.86 -1.53
CA PHE A 22 -0.35 21.44 -1.17
C PHE A 22 -1.43 22.37 -1.75
N VAL A 23 -1.19 23.68 -1.77
CA VAL A 23 -2.11 24.64 -2.36
C VAL A 23 -2.23 24.43 -3.86
N VAL A 24 -1.11 24.25 -4.57
CA VAL A 24 -1.10 23.94 -6.02
C VAL A 24 -1.82 22.62 -6.29
N PHE A 25 -1.58 21.59 -5.48
CA PHE A 25 -2.28 20.32 -5.59
C PHE A 25 -3.79 20.48 -5.40
N GLY A 26 -4.22 21.27 -4.42
CA GLY A 26 -5.63 21.60 -4.21
C GLY A 26 -6.27 22.28 -5.42
N PHE A 27 -5.60 23.30 -5.98
CA PHE A 27 -6.08 23.97 -7.20
C PHE A 27 -6.16 23.01 -8.40
N LEU A 28 -5.18 22.12 -8.58
CA LEU A 28 -5.19 21.14 -9.67
C LEU A 28 -6.34 20.13 -9.51
N ILE A 29 -6.63 19.65 -8.28
CA ILE A 29 -7.77 18.76 -8.03
C ILE A 29 -9.09 19.47 -8.33
N ILE A 30 -9.25 20.73 -7.87
CA ILE A 30 -10.46 21.51 -8.12
C ILE A 30 -10.64 21.71 -9.63
N GLY A 31 -9.57 22.15 -10.33
CA GLY A 31 -9.59 22.33 -11.78
C GLY A 31 -9.92 21.02 -12.53
N PHE A 32 -9.31 19.90 -12.12
CA PHE A 32 -9.63 18.58 -12.68
C PHE A 32 -11.11 18.24 -12.46
N SER A 33 -11.63 18.43 -11.25
CA SER A 33 -13.02 18.14 -10.91
C SER A 33 -14.00 18.99 -11.73
N ILE A 34 -13.71 20.28 -11.92
CA ILE A 34 -14.51 21.16 -12.75
C ILE A 34 -14.55 20.67 -14.20
N VAL A 35 -13.39 20.31 -14.77
CA VAL A 35 -13.30 19.79 -16.15
C VAL A 35 -14.08 18.48 -16.28
N GLN A 36 -14.02 17.57 -15.28
CA GLN A 36 -14.78 16.32 -15.30
C GLN A 36 -16.30 16.58 -15.32
N VAL A 37 -16.78 17.52 -14.50
CA VAL A 37 -18.21 17.88 -14.45
C VAL A 37 -18.62 18.57 -15.75
N TRP A 38 -17.78 19.42 -16.32
CA TRP A 38 -18.10 20.16 -17.56
C TRP A 38 -18.15 19.27 -18.80
N LYS A 39 -17.19 18.34 -18.94
CA LYS A 39 -17.12 17.43 -20.10
C LYS A 39 -18.10 16.25 -20.03
N GLN A 40 -18.67 15.96 -18.87
CA GLN A 40 -19.69 14.92 -18.63
C GLN A 40 -19.32 13.56 -19.29
N GLU A 41 -20.00 13.23 -20.42
CA GLU A 41 -19.80 11.95 -21.14
C GLU A 41 -18.42 11.82 -21.81
N ASN A 42 -17.79 12.93 -22.17
CA ASN A 42 -16.46 12.98 -22.79
C ASN A 42 -15.34 13.17 -21.74
N ALA A 43 -15.69 13.10 -20.44
CA ALA A 43 -14.71 13.20 -19.37
C ALA A 43 -13.89 11.92 -19.24
N THR A 44 -12.65 12.03 -18.78
CA THR A 44 -11.78 10.87 -18.48
C THR A 44 -12.39 9.96 -17.41
N LEU A 45 -13.11 10.57 -16.46
CA LEU A 45 -13.88 9.89 -15.41
C LEU A 45 -15.32 10.38 -15.45
N PRO A 46 -16.19 9.83 -16.31
CA PRO A 46 -17.56 10.30 -16.43
C PRO A 46 -18.30 10.19 -15.07
N PRO A 47 -18.92 11.29 -14.59
CA PRO A 47 -19.63 11.28 -13.30
C PRO A 47 -20.73 10.22 -13.21
N ARG A 48 -21.27 9.81 -14.35
CA ARG A 48 -22.26 8.72 -14.47
C ARG A 48 -21.68 7.39 -13.97
N ILE A 49 -20.41 7.08 -14.29
CA ILE A 49 -19.77 5.82 -13.88
C ILE A 49 -19.47 5.84 -12.38
N LEU A 50 -19.11 6.99 -11.82
CA LEU A 50 -18.92 7.16 -10.38
C LEU A 50 -20.21 6.99 -9.56
N ARG A 51 -21.39 7.10 -10.17
CA ARG A 51 -22.66 6.84 -9.50
C ARG A 51 -22.95 5.35 -9.27
N TYR A 52 -22.26 4.46 -10.00
CA TYR A 52 -22.38 3.02 -9.72
C TYR A 52 -21.64 2.68 -8.42
N ARG A 53 -22.41 2.36 -7.38
CA ARG A 53 -21.88 2.05 -6.04
C ARG A 53 -20.77 1.01 -6.07
N SER A 54 -20.95 -0.07 -6.83
CA SER A 54 -19.97 -1.15 -6.92
C SER A 54 -18.68 -0.71 -7.58
N VAL A 55 -18.71 0.19 -8.57
CA VAL A 55 -17.51 0.68 -9.26
C VAL A 55 -16.67 1.57 -8.32
N THR A 56 -17.33 2.51 -7.64
CA THR A 56 -16.67 3.41 -6.69
C THR A 56 -16.12 2.64 -5.49
N ALA A 57 -16.91 1.68 -4.96
CA ALA A 57 -16.47 0.83 -3.86
C ALA A 57 -15.29 -0.09 -4.25
N ALA A 58 -15.32 -0.68 -5.46
CA ALA A 58 -14.22 -1.50 -5.97
C ALA A 58 -12.96 -0.67 -6.24
N SER A 59 -13.10 0.58 -6.70
CA SER A 59 -11.96 1.49 -6.90
C SER A 59 -11.37 1.93 -5.57
N PHE A 60 -12.18 2.21 -4.56
CA PHE A 60 -11.73 2.49 -3.20
C PHE A 60 -11.05 1.27 -2.55
N PHE A 61 -11.62 0.08 -2.73
CA PHE A 61 -11.01 -1.17 -2.31
C PHE A 61 -9.63 -1.35 -2.97
N ALA A 62 -9.55 -1.16 -4.29
CA ALA A 62 -8.30 -1.27 -5.04
C ALA A 62 -7.25 -0.25 -4.58
N PHE A 63 -7.66 0.98 -4.26
CA PHE A 63 -6.82 2.02 -3.68
C PHE A 63 -6.21 1.56 -2.35
N CYS A 64 -7.02 1.05 -1.43
CA CYS A 64 -6.57 0.60 -0.12
C CYS A 64 -5.67 -0.65 -0.22
N ILE A 65 -6.09 -1.67 -0.98
CA ILE A 65 -5.30 -2.91 -1.13
C ILE A 65 -3.94 -2.62 -1.76
N SER A 66 -3.90 -1.80 -2.81
CA SER A 66 -2.64 -1.42 -3.44
C SER A 66 -1.75 -0.60 -2.51
N GLY A 67 -2.35 0.31 -1.74
CA GLY A 67 -1.63 1.10 -0.74
C GLY A 67 -0.96 0.23 0.31
N GLY A 68 -1.69 -0.69 0.93
CA GLY A 68 -1.16 -1.63 1.92
C GLY A 68 -0.14 -2.59 1.33
N MET A 69 -0.42 -3.14 0.13
CA MET A 69 0.51 -4.02 -0.59
C MET A 69 1.83 -3.32 -0.87
N THR A 70 1.78 -2.13 -1.47
CA THR A 70 2.99 -1.41 -1.89
C THR A 70 3.83 -0.98 -0.69
N LEU A 71 3.20 -0.60 0.43
CA LEU A 71 3.89 -0.35 1.69
C LEU A 71 4.72 -1.56 2.13
N ILE A 72 4.08 -2.72 2.25
CA ILE A 72 4.77 -3.93 2.72
C ILE A 72 5.85 -4.37 1.73
N VAL A 73 5.53 -4.43 0.43
CA VAL A 73 6.48 -4.87 -0.62
C VAL A 73 7.69 -3.94 -0.72
N TYR A 74 7.52 -2.64 -0.47
CA TYR A 74 8.61 -1.67 -0.52
C TYR A 74 9.49 -1.70 0.74
N PHE A 75 8.88 -1.77 1.93
CA PHE A 75 9.62 -1.64 3.19
C PHE A 75 10.07 -2.99 3.77
N LEU A 76 9.55 -4.12 3.33
CA LEU A 76 9.97 -5.44 3.79
C LEU A 76 11.41 -5.78 3.39
N PRO A 77 11.88 -5.56 2.14
CA PRO A 77 13.29 -5.69 1.80
C PRO A 77 14.19 -4.78 2.64
N THR A 78 13.74 -3.56 2.92
CA THR A 78 14.45 -2.62 3.79
C THR A 78 14.61 -3.19 5.21
N TRP A 79 13.56 -3.85 5.73
CA TRP A 79 13.64 -4.51 7.03
C TRP A 79 14.70 -5.62 7.04
N PHE A 80 14.74 -6.48 6.00
CA PHE A 80 15.75 -7.53 5.90
C PHE A 80 17.16 -6.98 5.83
N GLN A 81 17.38 -5.93 5.04
CA GLN A 81 18.71 -5.30 4.91
C GLN A 81 19.13 -4.58 6.20
N ALA A 82 18.21 -3.78 6.77
CA ALA A 82 18.47 -2.95 7.92
C ALA A 82 18.69 -3.76 9.21
N ILE A 83 17.79 -4.74 9.45
CA ILE A 83 17.72 -5.45 10.72
C ILE A 83 18.51 -6.75 10.69
N GLN A 84 18.41 -7.51 9.61
CA GLN A 84 19.10 -8.80 9.50
C GLN A 84 20.48 -8.69 8.82
N GLY A 85 20.83 -7.52 8.29
CA GLY A 85 22.16 -7.26 7.71
C GLY A 85 22.45 -8.03 6.43
N VAL A 86 21.39 -8.46 5.70
CA VAL A 86 21.56 -9.17 4.43
C VAL A 86 21.72 -8.20 3.27
N ASP A 87 22.31 -8.65 2.18
CA ASP A 87 22.44 -7.85 0.97
C ASP A 87 21.11 -7.69 0.22
N ALA A 88 21.11 -6.84 -0.82
CA ALA A 88 19.93 -6.54 -1.60
C ALA A 88 19.37 -7.76 -2.33
N LEU A 89 20.24 -8.67 -2.81
CA LEU A 89 19.83 -9.88 -3.53
C LEU A 89 19.13 -10.84 -2.56
N GLU A 90 19.74 -11.11 -1.42
CA GLU A 90 19.15 -12.00 -0.41
C GLU A 90 17.87 -11.44 0.17
N SER A 91 17.76 -10.12 0.38
CA SER A 91 16.52 -9.49 0.82
C SER A 91 15.39 -9.68 -0.20
N GLY A 92 15.68 -9.61 -1.49
CA GLY A 92 14.75 -9.94 -2.57
C GLY A 92 14.30 -11.40 -2.52
N ILE A 93 15.24 -12.34 -2.33
CA ILE A 93 14.92 -13.77 -2.18
C ILE A 93 14.03 -14.02 -0.95
N ARG A 94 14.29 -13.35 0.16
CA ARG A 94 13.50 -13.47 1.40
C ARG A 94 12.09 -12.88 1.27
N THR A 95 11.80 -12.08 0.26
CA THR A 95 10.43 -11.58 -0.04
C THR A 95 9.65 -12.50 -0.99
N LEU A 96 10.27 -13.52 -1.58
CA LEU A 96 9.59 -14.47 -2.47
C LEU A 96 8.37 -15.18 -1.86
N PRO A 97 8.36 -15.57 -0.57
CA PRO A 97 7.18 -16.20 0.04
C PRO A 97 5.91 -15.37 -0.12
N LEU A 98 6.00 -14.05 -0.01
CA LEU A 98 4.87 -13.14 -0.22
C LEU A 98 4.39 -13.20 -1.68
N ILE A 99 5.31 -13.11 -2.64
CA ILE A 99 4.96 -13.08 -4.06
C ILE A 99 4.39 -14.42 -4.52
N ILE A 100 4.99 -15.53 -4.10
CA ILE A 100 4.52 -16.87 -4.46
C ILE A 100 3.12 -17.10 -3.88
N SER A 101 2.88 -16.75 -2.62
CA SER A 101 1.57 -16.93 -1.99
C SER A 101 0.49 -16.07 -2.67
N LEU A 102 0.84 -14.85 -3.09
CA LEU A 102 -0.04 -13.98 -3.87
C LEU A 102 -0.43 -14.62 -5.21
N LEU A 103 0.54 -15.17 -5.95
CA LEU A 103 0.28 -15.83 -7.23
C LEU A 103 -0.61 -17.06 -7.06
N VAL A 104 -0.31 -17.92 -6.09
CA VAL A 104 -1.11 -19.12 -5.79
C VAL A 104 -2.54 -18.74 -5.40
N ALA A 105 -2.71 -17.77 -4.52
CA ALA A 105 -4.02 -17.30 -4.11
C ALA A 105 -4.81 -16.64 -5.25
N SER A 106 -4.14 -15.95 -6.17
CA SER A 106 -4.79 -15.36 -7.36
C SER A 106 -5.35 -16.43 -8.31
N ILE A 107 -4.61 -17.53 -8.50
CA ILE A 107 -5.06 -18.67 -9.32
C ILE A 107 -6.26 -19.35 -8.65
N ILE A 108 -6.17 -19.63 -7.35
CA ILE A 108 -7.26 -20.24 -6.56
C ILE A 108 -8.50 -19.34 -6.60
N SER A 109 -8.34 -18.06 -6.34
CA SER A 109 -9.45 -17.08 -6.35
C SER A 109 -10.12 -16.99 -7.72
N GLY A 110 -9.36 -16.96 -8.81
CA GLY A 110 -9.89 -16.95 -10.17
C GLY A 110 -10.72 -18.20 -10.49
N GLY A 111 -10.18 -19.39 -10.17
CA GLY A 111 -10.88 -20.67 -10.35
C GLY A 111 -12.15 -20.77 -9.50
N LEU A 112 -12.09 -20.41 -8.23
CA LEU A 112 -13.23 -20.44 -7.34
C LEU A 112 -14.31 -19.42 -7.74
N THR A 113 -13.91 -18.23 -8.15
CA THR A 113 -14.86 -17.20 -8.59
C THR A 113 -15.61 -17.63 -9.86
N SER A 114 -14.95 -18.31 -10.78
CA SER A 114 -15.61 -18.84 -11.99
C SER A 114 -16.61 -19.94 -11.68
N THR A 115 -16.35 -20.78 -10.70
CA THR A 115 -17.25 -21.90 -10.29
C THR A 115 -18.38 -21.43 -9.40
N ILE A 116 -18.10 -20.62 -8.36
CA ILE A 116 -19.08 -20.12 -7.40
C ILE A 116 -19.95 -19.04 -8.07
N GLY A 117 -19.33 -18.18 -8.88
CA GLY A 117 -20.01 -17.10 -9.59
C GLY A 117 -20.15 -15.80 -8.81
N TYR A 118 -19.48 -15.65 -7.64
CA TYR A 118 -19.51 -14.44 -6.83
C TYR A 118 -18.10 -13.97 -6.49
N TYR A 119 -17.84 -12.68 -6.68
CA TYR A 119 -16.55 -12.04 -6.40
C TYR A 119 -16.49 -11.42 -4.99
N THR A 120 -17.63 -11.00 -4.43
CA THR A 120 -17.70 -10.25 -3.15
C THR A 120 -17.11 -11.01 -1.97
N PRO A 121 -17.32 -12.33 -1.77
CA PRO A 121 -16.69 -13.08 -0.68
C PRO A 121 -15.16 -12.99 -0.71
N PHE A 122 -14.56 -13.01 -1.90
CA PHE A 122 -13.10 -12.93 -2.06
C PHE A 122 -12.56 -11.55 -1.75
N LEU A 123 -13.32 -10.47 -2.04
CA LEU A 123 -12.96 -9.11 -1.62
C LEU A 123 -12.91 -8.99 -0.09
N ILE A 124 -13.92 -9.54 0.59
CA ILE A 124 -14.01 -9.51 2.05
C ILE A 124 -12.88 -10.34 2.67
N LEU A 125 -12.67 -11.57 2.20
CA LEU A 125 -11.60 -12.45 2.68
C LEU A 125 -10.23 -11.82 2.45
N CYS A 126 -10.01 -11.19 1.29
CA CYS A 126 -8.80 -10.45 0.99
C CYS A 126 -8.51 -9.39 2.05
N ALA A 127 -9.46 -8.50 2.32
CA ALA A 127 -9.28 -7.42 3.30
C ALA A 127 -8.98 -7.96 4.70
N ILE A 128 -9.69 -9.00 5.14
CA ILE A 128 -9.51 -9.60 6.46
C ILE A 128 -8.13 -10.26 6.57
N ILE A 129 -7.77 -11.15 5.63
CA ILE A 129 -6.51 -11.91 5.68
C ILE A 129 -5.32 -10.97 5.51
N MET A 130 -5.43 -9.97 4.62
CA MET A 130 -4.39 -8.96 4.43
C MET A 130 -4.20 -8.11 5.69
N ALA A 131 -5.28 -7.70 6.36
CA ALA A 131 -5.19 -6.97 7.62
C ALA A 131 -4.55 -7.80 8.73
N ILE A 132 -4.89 -9.10 8.84
CA ILE A 132 -4.25 -10.03 9.77
C ILE A 132 -2.77 -10.17 9.45
N GLY A 133 -2.41 -10.47 8.20
CA GLY A 133 -1.02 -10.60 7.77
C GLY A 133 -0.19 -9.35 8.01
N GLY A 134 -0.74 -8.16 7.68
CA GLY A 134 -0.12 -6.87 7.97
C GLY A 134 0.04 -6.62 9.46
N GLY A 135 -0.98 -6.97 10.27
CA GLY A 135 -0.92 -6.91 11.73
C GLY A 135 0.14 -7.84 12.33
N LEU A 136 0.28 -9.05 11.82
CA LEU A 136 1.33 -9.97 12.23
C LEU A 136 2.73 -9.41 11.92
N MET A 137 2.91 -8.72 10.79
CA MET A 137 4.21 -8.10 10.43
C MET A 137 4.60 -6.96 11.37
N THR A 138 3.66 -6.29 12.05
CA THR A 138 3.99 -5.28 13.09
C THR A 138 4.61 -5.88 14.34
N THR A 139 4.65 -7.19 14.46
CA THR A 139 5.28 -7.90 15.59
C THR A 139 6.69 -8.39 15.29
N PHE A 140 7.29 -7.99 14.16
CA PHE A 140 8.65 -8.36 13.81
C PHE A 140 9.66 -7.82 14.85
N LYS A 141 10.56 -8.71 15.28
CA LYS A 141 11.65 -8.40 16.19
C LYS A 141 12.99 -8.59 15.49
N VAL A 142 14.01 -7.94 15.99
CA VAL A 142 15.39 -8.04 15.47
C VAL A 142 15.82 -9.51 15.26
N HIS A 143 15.43 -10.41 16.15
CA HIS A 143 15.77 -11.84 16.08
C HIS A 143 14.58 -12.73 15.71
N SER A 144 13.64 -12.23 14.89
CA SER A 144 12.51 -13.04 14.44
C SER A 144 12.99 -14.27 13.66
N PRO A 145 12.56 -15.50 14.02
CA PRO A 145 12.98 -16.71 13.35
C PRO A 145 12.41 -16.81 11.93
N LYS A 146 13.08 -17.58 11.07
CA LYS A 146 12.70 -17.75 9.64
C LYS A 146 11.25 -18.16 9.45
N ALA A 147 10.74 -19.08 10.27
CA ALA A 147 9.36 -19.55 10.18
C ALA A 147 8.33 -18.43 10.39
N VAL A 148 8.62 -17.46 11.26
CA VAL A 148 7.73 -16.35 11.58
C VAL A 148 7.59 -15.40 10.39
N TRP A 149 8.71 -14.89 9.86
CA TRP A 149 8.61 -13.94 8.76
C TRP A 149 8.14 -14.59 7.45
N ILE A 150 8.44 -15.88 7.21
CA ILE A 150 7.87 -16.63 6.07
C ILE A 150 6.35 -16.79 6.24
N GLY A 151 5.88 -17.24 7.42
CA GLY A 151 4.46 -17.45 7.67
C GLY A 151 3.63 -16.17 7.55
N PHE A 152 4.15 -15.03 8.06
CA PHE A 152 3.44 -13.75 7.98
C PHE A 152 3.37 -13.22 6.55
N GLN A 153 4.45 -13.39 5.77
CA GLN A 153 4.47 -13.07 4.35
C GLN A 153 3.47 -13.90 3.55
N ILE A 154 3.39 -15.21 3.82
CA ILE A 154 2.42 -16.10 3.15
C ILE A 154 1.00 -15.64 3.48
N CYS A 155 0.70 -15.35 4.74
CA CYS A 155 -0.62 -14.86 5.15
C CYS A 155 -0.99 -13.57 4.41
N PHE A 156 -0.09 -12.58 4.41
CA PHE A 156 -0.34 -11.29 3.75
C PHE A 156 -0.49 -11.42 2.24
N GLY A 157 0.43 -12.13 1.57
CA GLY A 157 0.41 -12.35 0.12
C GLY A 157 -0.83 -13.14 -0.32
N PHE A 158 -1.21 -14.16 0.44
CA PHE A 158 -2.43 -14.93 0.18
C PHE A 158 -3.67 -14.05 0.24
N GLY A 159 -3.75 -13.16 1.24
CA GLY A 159 -4.82 -12.18 1.33
C GLY A 159 -4.94 -11.31 0.08
N ILE A 160 -3.84 -10.72 -0.38
CA ILE A 160 -3.82 -9.87 -1.59
C ILE A 160 -4.29 -10.66 -2.82
N GLY A 161 -3.75 -11.87 -3.02
CA GLY A 161 -4.05 -12.69 -4.19
C GLY A 161 -5.54 -13.02 -4.33
N LEU A 162 -6.27 -13.17 -3.22
CA LEU A 162 -7.70 -13.44 -3.25
C LEU A 162 -8.52 -12.32 -3.87
N GLY A 163 -8.17 -11.05 -3.65
CA GLY A 163 -9.06 -9.93 -3.98
C GLY A 163 -8.57 -8.99 -5.09
N GLN A 164 -7.29 -9.01 -5.42
CA GLN A 164 -6.70 -8.03 -6.35
C GLN A 164 -7.37 -8.01 -7.73
N GLN A 165 -7.73 -9.18 -8.28
CA GLN A 165 -8.40 -9.30 -9.57
C GLN A 165 -9.91 -9.09 -9.45
N GLN A 166 -10.51 -9.40 -8.30
CA GLN A 166 -11.95 -9.38 -8.08
C GLN A 166 -12.56 -7.98 -8.16
N ALA A 167 -11.79 -6.95 -7.79
CA ALA A 167 -12.22 -5.56 -7.94
C ALA A 167 -12.48 -5.16 -9.41
N GLY A 168 -11.69 -5.71 -10.34
CA GLY A 168 -11.91 -5.54 -11.77
C GLY A 168 -13.17 -6.25 -12.27
N LEU A 169 -13.42 -7.47 -11.78
CA LEU A 169 -14.63 -8.22 -12.10
C LEU A 169 -15.91 -7.51 -11.60
N ALA A 170 -15.85 -6.87 -10.43
CA ALA A 170 -16.98 -6.09 -9.92
C ALA A 170 -17.37 -4.95 -10.88
N ALA A 171 -16.41 -4.23 -11.44
CA ALA A 171 -16.66 -3.18 -12.43
C ALA A 171 -17.25 -3.76 -13.74
N GLN A 172 -16.70 -4.88 -14.20
CA GLN A 172 -17.18 -5.55 -15.43
C GLN A 172 -18.61 -6.09 -15.30
N THR A 173 -19.00 -6.54 -14.09
CA THR A 173 -20.32 -7.17 -13.85
C THR A 173 -21.45 -6.15 -13.79
N VAL A 174 -21.19 -4.92 -13.31
CA VAL A 174 -22.25 -3.93 -13.06
C VAL A 174 -22.41 -2.91 -14.18
N LEU A 175 -21.40 -2.75 -15.04
CA LEU A 175 -21.41 -1.74 -16.09
C LEU A 175 -21.92 -2.31 -17.42
N PRO A 176 -22.62 -1.49 -18.24
CA PRO A 176 -22.89 -1.80 -19.64
C PRO A 176 -21.58 -2.02 -20.42
N SER A 177 -21.60 -2.89 -21.43
CA SER A 177 -20.40 -3.27 -22.19
C SER A 177 -19.58 -2.08 -22.70
N LYS A 178 -20.23 -0.98 -23.12
CA LYS A 178 -19.59 0.26 -23.58
C LYS A 178 -18.80 0.98 -22.49
N ASP A 179 -19.11 0.78 -21.22
CA ASP A 179 -18.52 1.51 -20.08
C ASP A 179 -17.53 0.65 -19.28
N VAL A 180 -17.44 -0.65 -19.58
CA VAL A 180 -16.57 -1.59 -18.84
C VAL A 180 -15.13 -1.15 -18.85
N SER A 181 -14.60 -0.73 -20.00
CA SER A 181 -13.21 -0.27 -20.13
C SER A 181 -12.91 0.92 -19.22
N THR A 182 -13.83 1.87 -19.13
CA THR A 182 -13.71 3.05 -18.27
C THR A 182 -13.79 2.68 -16.78
N GLY A 183 -14.70 1.75 -16.40
CA GLY A 183 -14.81 1.26 -15.03
C GLY A 183 -13.55 0.51 -14.57
N VAL A 184 -12.97 -0.32 -15.44
CA VAL A 184 -11.71 -1.02 -15.17
C VAL A 184 -10.54 -0.02 -15.08
N ALA A 185 -10.51 0.99 -15.95
CA ALA A 185 -9.50 2.05 -15.89
C ALA A 185 -9.58 2.83 -14.57
N LEU A 186 -10.79 3.12 -14.06
CA LEU A 186 -10.99 3.77 -12.77
C LEU A 186 -10.43 2.93 -11.62
N LYS A 187 -10.64 1.61 -11.65
CA LYS A 187 -10.04 0.66 -10.68
C LYS A 187 -8.51 0.73 -10.72
N PHE A 188 -7.90 0.70 -11.91
CA PHE A 188 -6.43 0.79 -12.05
C PHE A 188 -5.90 2.16 -11.63
N PHE A 189 -6.63 3.24 -11.91
CA PHE A 189 -6.30 4.57 -11.41
C PHE A 189 -6.28 4.60 -9.88
N GLY A 190 -7.33 4.08 -9.23
CA GLY A 190 -7.38 3.96 -7.77
C GLY A 190 -6.20 3.13 -7.23
N GLN A 191 -5.90 2.01 -7.86
CA GLN A 191 -4.78 1.13 -7.50
C GLN A 191 -3.43 1.88 -7.58
N SER A 192 -3.15 2.55 -8.69
CA SER A 192 -1.90 3.29 -8.88
C SER A 192 -1.78 4.46 -7.92
N LEU A 193 -2.87 5.19 -7.68
CA LEU A 193 -2.92 6.31 -6.75
C LEU A 193 -2.66 5.84 -5.31
N GLY A 194 -3.27 4.73 -4.89
CA GLY A 194 -3.07 4.13 -3.58
C GLY A 194 -1.62 3.73 -3.35
N GLY A 195 -1.02 2.97 -4.27
CA GLY A 195 0.38 2.57 -4.18
C GLY A 195 1.31 3.78 -4.08
N ALA A 196 1.10 4.77 -4.93
CA ALA A 196 1.92 5.96 -4.99
C ALA A 196 1.83 6.82 -3.70
N ILE A 197 0.62 7.05 -3.18
CA ILE A 197 0.42 7.85 -1.96
C ILE A 197 1.01 7.12 -0.75
N PHE A 198 0.70 5.84 -0.57
CA PHE A 198 1.08 5.13 0.64
C PHE A 198 2.57 4.81 0.73
N VAL A 199 3.30 4.64 -0.38
CA VAL A 199 4.77 4.60 -0.33
C VAL A 199 5.34 5.90 0.24
N THR A 200 4.83 7.04 -0.22
CA THR A 200 5.30 8.35 0.26
C THR A 200 4.93 8.57 1.73
N VAL A 201 3.72 8.16 2.15
CA VAL A 201 3.31 8.17 3.55
C VAL A 201 4.22 7.28 4.39
N GLY A 202 4.52 6.06 3.92
CA GLY A 202 5.43 5.14 4.59
C GLY A 202 6.83 5.72 4.78
N GLN A 203 7.38 6.35 3.73
CA GLN A 203 8.68 7.02 3.81
C GLN A 203 8.67 8.16 4.84
N SER A 204 7.61 8.96 4.87
CA SER A 204 7.44 10.04 5.84
C SER A 204 7.31 9.50 7.27
N VAL A 205 6.54 8.43 7.47
CA VAL A 205 6.39 7.77 8.79
C VAL A 205 7.72 7.19 9.25
N LEU A 206 8.44 6.46 8.37
CA LEU A 206 9.75 5.91 8.68
C LEU A 206 10.71 7.00 9.13
N SER A 207 10.81 8.08 8.35
CA SER A 207 11.70 9.20 8.62
C SER A 207 11.43 9.85 9.98
N ASN A 208 10.18 10.20 10.24
CA ASN A 208 9.79 10.88 11.48
C ASN A 208 9.96 9.96 12.69
N LYS A 209 9.58 8.67 12.58
CA LYS A 209 9.72 7.71 13.66
C LYS A 209 11.16 7.32 13.94
N LEU A 210 11.99 7.25 12.91
CA LEU A 210 13.41 6.96 13.08
C LEU A 210 14.11 8.10 13.82
N VAL A 211 13.84 9.35 13.45
CA VAL A 211 14.35 10.52 14.17
C VAL A 211 13.88 10.51 15.63
N GLU A 212 12.58 10.29 15.87
CA GLU A 212 12.00 10.21 17.21
C GLU A 212 12.66 9.12 18.06
N ASN A 213 12.85 7.93 17.51
CA ASN A 213 13.41 6.79 18.22
C ASN A 213 14.92 6.95 18.49
N LEU A 214 15.68 7.52 17.55
CA LEU A 214 17.10 7.78 17.73
C LEU A 214 17.36 8.90 18.75
N THR A 215 16.53 9.92 18.79
CA THR A 215 16.64 11.00 19.80
C THR A 215 16.41 10.51 21.24
N LYS A 216 15.70 9.40 21.40
CA LYS A 216 15.45 8.78 22.73
C LYS A 216 16.63 7.97 23.25
N ILE A 217 17.65 7.68 22.43
CA ILE A 217 18.83 6.92 22.85
C ILE A 217 19.73 7.82 23.69
N PRO A 218 19.98 7.50 24.98
CA PRO A 218 20.81 8.33 25.85
C PRO A 218 22.24 8.46 25.32
N GLY A 219 22.78 9.66 25.31
CA GLY A 219 24.18 9.91 24.89
C GLY A 219 24.42 9.96 23.39
N LEU A 220 23.51 9.48 22.54
CA LEU A 220 23.70 9.46 21.08
C LEU A 220 23.85 10.88 20.50
N MET A 221 22.97 11.80 20.92
CA MET A 221 22.98 13.20 20.45
C MET A 221 24.09 14.04 21.04
N THR A 222 24.59 13.69 22.24
CA THR A 222 25.71 14.43 22.88
C THR A 222 27.05 14.11 22.26
N LEU A 223 27.23 12.90 21.74
CA LEU A 223 28.47 12.46 21.07
C LEU A 223 28.58 12.97 19.63
N HIS A 224 27.46 13.31 19.00
CA HIS A 224 27.39 13.80 17.62
C HIS A 224 26.61 15.13 17.53
N PRO A 225 27.10 16.24 18.10
CA PRO A 225 26.37 17.51 18.21
C PRO A 225 26.08 18.22 16.88
N GLY A 226 26.62 17.74 15.77
CA GLY A 226 26.33 18.24 14.41
C GLY A 226 25.43 17.33 13.59
N PHE A 227 24.84 16.33 14.22
CA PHE A 227 24.05 15.34 13.54
C PHE A 227 22.68 15.89 13.08
N ASN A 228 22.47 15.92 11.78
CA ASN A 228 21.19 16.34 11.21
C ASN A 228 20.29 15.09 11.02
N PRO A 229 19.18 14.99 11.78
CA PRO A 229 18.26 13.86 11.67
C PRO A 229 17.75 13.58 10.26
N SER A 230 17.66 14.60 9.41
CA SER A 230 17.22 14.40 8.02
C SER A 230 18.24 13.64 7.16
N GLN A 231 19.51 13.60 7.55
CA GLN A 231 20.54 12.82 6.88
C GLN A 231 20.45 11.33 7.19
N ILE A 232 19.85 10.94 8.34
CA ILE A 232 19.64 9.54 8.73
C ILE A 232 18.82 8.78 7.71
N VAL A 233 17.84 9.45 7.13
CA VAL A 233 16.89 8.82 6.21
C VAL A 233 17.55 8.47 4.87
N SER A 234 18.60 9.20 4.49
CA SER A 234 19.39 8.92 3.29
C SER A 234 20.48 7.89 3.52
N LEU A 235 20.88 7.67 4.78
CA LEU A 235 21.86 6.64 5.15
C LEU A 235 21.11 5.31 5.33
N GLY A 236 21.63 4.25 4.70
CA GLY A 236 21.16 2.90 4.94
C GLY A 236 21.43 2.45 6.39
N ALA A 237 20.74 1.43 6.87
CA ALA A 237 20.96 0.96 8.25
C ALA A 237 22.40 0.46 8.51
N LEU A 238 23.10 -0.04 7.49
CA LEU A 238 24.50 -0.44 7.59
C LEU A 238 25.41 0.77 7.80
N GLU A 239 25.18 1.84 7.04
CA GLU A 239 25.93 3.10 7.18
C GLU A 239 25.66 3.77 8.54
N LEU A 240 24.43 3.65 9.07
CA LEU A 240 24.11 4.12 10.42
C LEU A 240 24.88 3.37 11.51
N LYS A 241 25.05 2.05 11.37
CA LYS A 241 25.86 1.25 12.30
C LYS A 241 27.33 1.67 12.30
N GLU A 242 27.89 1.94 11.12
CA GLU A 242 29.26 2.40 10.99
C GLU A 242 29.42 3.83 11.55
N PHE A 243 28.45 4.71 11.29
CA PHE A 243 28.46 6.10 11.72
C PHE A 243 28.44 6.25 13.25
N PHE A 244 27.56 5.50 13.94
CA PHE A 244 27.41 5.59 15.40
C PHE A 244 28.35 4.68 16.18
N GLY A 245 29.03 3.78 15.48
CA GLY A 245 29.99 2.83 16.07
C GLY A 245 29.34 1.65 16.79
N PRO A 246 30.15 0.63 17.16
CA PRO A 246 29.66 -0.63 17.70
C PRO A 246 28.93 -0.49 19.04
N GLN A 247 29.22 0.56 19.81
CA GLN A 247 28.60 0.81 21.11
C GLN A 247 27.09 1.08 21.03
N TYR A 248 26.60 1.68 19.94
CA TYR A 248 25.20 2.03 19.73
C TYR A 248 24.50 1.15 18.71
N SER A 249 25.20 0.19 18.10
CA SER A 249 24.69 -0.65 17.01
C SER A 249 23.34 -1.29 17.35
N ASP A 250 23.23 -1.93 18.50
CA ASP A 250 21.99 -2.64 18.89
C ASP A 250 20.82 -1.68 19.16
N ALA A 251 21.11 -0.52 19.77
CA ALA A 251 20.10 0.49 20.03
C ALA A 251 19.60 1.14 18.73
N VAL A 252 20.48 1.37 17.76
CA VAL A 252 20.14 1.91 16.44
C VAL A 252 19.31 0.90 15.64
N ILE A 253 19.68 -0.39 15.65
CA ILE A 253 18.88 -1.45 15.00
C ILE A 253 17.49 -1.53 15.60
N LEU A 254 17.38 -1.48 16.93
CA LEU A 254 16.09 -1.50 17.60
C LEU A 254 15.24 -0.28 17.26
N ALA A 255 15.85 0.92 17.21
CA ALA A 255 15.17 2.13 16.79
C ALA A 255 14.65 2.03 15.35
N PHE A 256 15.44 1.43 14.46
CA PHE A 256 15.05 1.21 13.07
C PHE A 256 13.91 0.19 12.96
N ASN A 257 13.98 -0.93 13.70
CA ASN A 257 12.91 -1.92 13.74
C ASN A 257 11.58 -1.29 14.20
N ASN A 258 11.58 -0.56 15.31
CA ASN A 258 10.38 0.09 15.84
C ASN A 258 9.80 1.14 14.88
N SER A 259 10.65 1.75 14.07
CA SER A 259 10.22 2.72 13.06
C SER A 259 9.57 2.03 11.85
N LEU A 260 10.10 0.88 11.40
CA LEU A 260 9.50 0.06 10.37
C LEU A 260 8.19 -0.60 10.83
N ASP A 261 8.11 -1.01 12.11
CA ASP A 261 6.85 -1.51 12.68
C ASP A 261 5.74 -0.46 12.57
N SER A 262 6.06 0.82 12.76
CA SER A 262 5.10 1.91 12.57
C SER A 262 4.64 2.04 11.10
N VAL A 263 5.52 1.77 10.13
CA VAL A 263 5.14 1.73 8.71
C VAL A 263 4.22 0.54 8.42
N PHE A 264 4.52 -0.65 8.95
CA PHE A 264 3.67 -1.83 8.82
C PHE A 264 2.30 -1.65 9.47
N GLN A 265 2.22 -0.89 10.59
CA GLN A 265 0.94 -0.50 11.20
C GLN A 265 0.08 0.34 10.24
N VAL A 266 0.67 1.28 9.51
CA VAL A 266 -0.06 2.02 8.46
C VAL A 266 -0.59 1.06 7.40
N GLY A 267 0.23 0.11 6.94
CA GLY A 267 -0.19 -0.92 5.98
C GLY A 267 -1.37 -1.76 6.48
N MET A 268 -1.34 -2.16 7.76
CA MET A 268 -2.46 -2.86 8.41
C MET A 268 -3.72 -2.01 8.46
N ILE A 269 -3.63 -0.75 8.88
CA ILE A 269 -4.79 0.16 8.97
C ILE A 269 -5.43 0.35 7.59
N VAL A 270 -4.63 0.55 6.56
CA VAL A 270 -5.11 0.72 5.19
C VAL A 270 -5.78 -0.57 4.68
N SER A 271 -5.25 -1.73 5.05
CA SER A 271 -5.87 -3.03 4.75
C SER A 271 -7.22 -3.20 5.46
N CYS A 272 -7.36 -2.73 6.69
CA CYS A 272 -8.64 -2.68 7.39
C CYS A 272 -9.65 -1.75 6.69
N LEU A 273 -9.19 -0.59 6.19
CA LEU A 273 -10.06 0.32 5.44
C LEU A 273 -10.57 -0.30 4.12
N ALA A 274 -9.81 -1.21 3.52
CA ALA A 274 -10.25 -1.95 2.34
C ALA A 274 -11.53 -2.76 2.60
N LEU A 275 -11.75 -3.23 3.83
CA LEU A 275 -12.95 -3.97 4.21
C LEU A 275 -14.22 -3.13 4.00
N VAL A 276 -14.16 -1.82 4.25
CA VAL A 276 -15.28 -0.91 3.99
C VAL A 276 -15.62 -0.92 2.50
N GLY A 277 -14.61 -0.83 1.63
CA GLY A 277 -14.81 -0.94 0.18
C GLY A 277 -15.42 -2.28 -0.22
N ALA A 278 -14.90 -3.39 0.32
CA ALA A 278 -15.41 -4.73 0.05
C ALA A 278 -16.87 -4.92 0.44
N LEU A 279 -17.29 -4.40 1.59
CA LEU A 279 -18.68 -4.49 2.09
C LEU A 279 -19.65 -3.60 1.31
N LEU A 280 -19.18 -2.53 0.70
CA LEU A 280 -20.01 -1.64 -0.11
C LEU A 280 -20.24 -2.16 -1.54
N VAL A 281 -19.47 -3.14 -2.01
CA VAL A 281 -19.65 -3.76 -3.32
C VAL A 281 -20.90 -4.65 -3.31
N GLU A 282 -21.69 -4.57 -4.38
CA GLU A 282 -22.92 -5.35 -4.52
C GLU A 282 -22.64 -6.84 -4.77
N TRP A 283 -23.45 -7.70 -4.18
CA TRP A 283 -23.41 -9.15 -4.39
C TRP A 283 -24.08 -9.50 -5.71
N LYS A 284 -23.33 -9.46 -6.82
CA LYS A 284 -23.83 -9.85 -8.14
C LYS A 284 -23.11 -11.09 -8.64
N SER A 285 -23.86 -11.97 -9.32
CA SER A 285 -23.30 -13.17 -9.95
C SER A 285 -22.68 -12.82 -11.29
N ILE A 286 -21.52 -13.39 -11.59
CA ILE A 286 -20.86 -13.30 -12.90
C ILE A 286 -21.44 -14.31 -13.91
N LYS A 287 -22.23 -15.32 -13.46
CA LYS A 287 -22.78 -16.36 -14.32
C LYS A 287 -23.80 -15.86 -15.38
N GLY A 288 -24.24 -14.60 -15.30
CA GLY A 288 -25.12 -13.97 -16.30
C GLY A 288 -24.38 -13.21 -17.42
N MET A 289 -23.06 -13.04 -17.31
CA MET A 289 -22.30 -12.24 -18.29
C MET A 289 -22.12 -12.94 -19.66
N GLU A 290 -22.14 -14.26 -19.69
CA GLU A 290 -22.01 -15.02 -20.97
C GLU A 290 -23.22 -14.85 -21.90
N LEU A 291 -24.35 -14.38 -21.40
CA LEU A 291 -25.58 -14.17 -22.18
C LEU A 291 -25.65 -12.83 -22.91
N GLN A 292 -24.69 -11.91 -22.65
CA GLN A 292 -24.60 -10.63 -23.37
C GLN A 292 -23.54 -10.65 -24.48
N LYS A 293 -23.50 -11.71 -25.29
CA LYS A 293 -22.79 -11.63 -26.56
C LYS A 293 -23.49 -10.56 -27.44
N PRO A 294 -22.71 -9.66 -28.09
CA PRO A 294 -23.31 -8.74 -29.04
C PRO A 294 -24.04 -9.57 -30.11
N ALA A 295 -25.26 -9.15 -30.44
CA ALA A 295 -25.95 -9.70 -31.60
C ALA A 295 -25.04 -9.60 -32.83
N PRO A 296 -24.93 -10.64 -33.64
CA PRO A 296 -24.18 -10.56 -34.88
C PRO A 296 -24.81 -9.44 -35.73
N GLY A 297 -24.02 -8.37 -35.96
CA GLY A 297 -24.38 -7.29 -36.90
C GLY A 297 -24.34 -7.72 -38.31
#